data_b5e7f41461e24fc368e6ec8d289d4725
#
_entry.id   b5e7f41461e24fc368e6ec8d289d4725
#
_cell.length_a   1.000
_cell.length_b   1.000
_cell.length_c   1.000
_cell.angle_alpha   90.00
_cell.angle_beta   90.00
_cell.angle_gamma   90.00
#
_symmetry.space_group_name_H-M   'P 1'
#
loop_
_entity.id
_entity.type
_entity.pdbx_description
1 polymer ?
#
loop_
_entity_poly.entity_id
_entity_poly.type
_entity_poly.pdbx_seq_one_letter_code
_entity_poly.pdbx_strand_id
1 'polypeptide(L)'
;MAGRKPLTLTNNDYFDILEHIYDLPFKRKCEQKLLDIRESSNKKGDLSFFTPEDFEVLKKCRYERNAYMKRQTLLQLILATDSTKRTTTEQKVAVLSNQKQIDAYFTMHDTLGLLLRKNRTATAEKNAVKKADMVLNPEVKNDSIKDERKQRDRENYFLGAYVKKLLD
;
A
#
# COMPACT_ATOMS: atom_id res chain seq x y z
N MET A 1 -4.99 26.22 6.84
CA MET A 1 -4.63 24.80 6.55
C MET A 1 -4.56 24.65 5.03
N ALA A 2 -3.39 24.32 4.49
CA ALA A 2 -3.27 24.04 3.07
C ALA A 2 -3.97 22.70 2.77
N GLY A 3 -5.08 22.74 2.06
CA GLY A 3 -5.80 21.56 1.61
C GLY A 3 -4.91 20.69 0.71
N ARG A 4 -5.09 19.37 0.73
CA ARG A 4 -4.43 18.47 -0.23
C ARG A 4 -4.77 18.93 -1.65
N LYS A 5 -3.76 19.10 -2.49
CA LYS A 5 -3.98 19.37 -3.92
C LYS A 5 -4.90 18.28 -4.51
N PRO A 6 -5.89 18.69 -5.34
CA PRO A 6 -6.76 17.72 -5.99
C PRO A 6 -5.93 16.73 -6.83
N LEU A 7 -6.35 15.47 -6.86
CA LEU A 7 -5.69 14.44 -7.64
C LEU A 7 -5.92 14.71 -9.13
N THR A 8 -4.84 15.08 -9.83
CA THR A 8 -4.86 15.22 -11.30
C THR A 8 -4.50 13.84 -11.89
N LEU A 9 -5.37 13.30 -12.73
CA LEU A 9 -5.14 12.06 -13.47
C LEU A 9 -4.63 12.39 -14.87
N THR A 10 -3.59 11.70 -15.31
CA THR A 10 -2.99 11.82 -16.64
C THR A 10 -3.39 10.65 -17.53
N ASN A 11 -3.18 10.78 -18.84
CA ASN A 11 -3.36 9.66 -19.78
C ASN A 11 -2.47 8.46 -19.41
N ASN A 12 -1.26 8.70 -18.92
CA ASN A 12 -0.38 7.62 -18.45
C ASN A 12 -0.98 6.89 -17.25
N ASP A 13 -1.54 7.61 -16.26
CA ASP A 13 -2.25 6.99 -15.13
C ASP A 13 -3.41 6.10 -15.62
N TYR A 14 -4.12 6.52 -16.67
CA TYR A 14 -5.21 5.76 -17.26
C TYR A 14 -4.71 4.47 -17.90
N PHE A 15 -3.66 4.53 -18.71
CA PHE A 15 -3.08 3.33 -19.33
C PHE A 15 -2.51 2.35 -18.30
N ASP A 16 -1.79 2.84 -17.30
CA ASP A 16 -1.28 2.02 -16.20
C ASP A 16 -2.39 1.30 -15.40
N ILE A 17 -3.55 1.98 -15.22
CA ILE A 17 -4.70 1.38 -14.55
C ILE A 17 -5.33 0.32 -15.44
N LEU A 18 -5.45 0.56 -16.74
CA LEU A 18 -6.00 -0.41 -17.69
C LEU A 18 -5.13 -1.66 -17.78
N GLU A 19 -3.81 -1.51 -17.94
CA GLU A 19 -2.86 -2.61 -17.95
C GLU A 19 -3.04 -3.48 -16.70
N HIS A 20 -3.03 -2.84 -15.53
CA HIS A 20 -3.30 -3.55 -14.28
C HIS A 20 -4.64 -4.31 -14.29
N ILE A 21 -5.74 -3.70 -14.80
CA ILE A 21 -7.06 -4.34 -14.84
C ILE A 21 -7.05 -5.56 -15.77
N TYR A 22 -6.33 -5.49 -16.92
CA TYR A 22 -6.22 -6.63 -17.83
C TYR A 22 -5.50 -7.81 -17.21
N ASP A 23 -4.50 -7.56 -16.38
CA ASP A 23 -3.71 -8.59 -15.68
C ASP A 23 -4.48 -9.26 -14.53
N LEU A 24 -5.61 -8.66 -14.06
CA LEU A 24 -6.39 -9.24 -12.98
C LEU A 24 -7.13 -10.51 -13.43
N PRO A 25 -7.05 -11.61 -12.68
CA PRO A 25 -7.82 -12.83 -12.98
C PRO A 25 -9.33 -12.63 -12.84
N PHE A 26 -9.74 -11.81 -11.88
CA PHE A 26 -11.14 -11.43 -11.66
C PHE A 26 -11.25 -9.93 -11.39
N LYS A 27 -12.29 -9.31 -11.94
CA LYS A 27 -12.48 -7.85 -11.93
C LYS A 27 -13.60 -7.45 -10.98
N ARG A 28 -13.39 -6.38 -10.22
CA ARG A 28 -14.43 -5.75 -9.40
C ARG A 28 -15.37 -4.91 -10.28
N LYS A 29 -16.54 -4.56 -9.77
CA LYS A 29 -17.54 -3.76 -10.50
C LYS A 29 -17.00 -2.44 -11.04
N CYS A 30 -16.11 -1.74 -10.30
CA CYS A 30 -15.53 -0.48 -10.79
C CYS A 30 -14.57 -0.71 -11.96
N GLU A 31 -13.80 -1.80 -11.93
CA GLU A 31 -12.85 -2.19 -12.96
C GLU A 31 -13.57 -2.61 -14.24
N GLN A 32 -14.63 -3.42 -14.10
CA GLN A 32 -15.49 -3.78 -15.24
C GLN A 32 -16.12 -2.52 -15.86
N LYS A 33 -16.66 -1.63 -15.03
CA LYS A 33 -17.25 -0.37 -15.51
C LYS A 33 -16.23 0.50 -16.27
N LEU A 34 -14.95 0.53 -15.86
CA LEU A 34 -13.91 1.26 -16.59
C LEU A 34 -13.64 0.62 -17.97
N LEU A 35 -13.66 -0.70 -18.07
CA LEU A 35 -13.54 -1.39 -19.36
C LEU A 35 -14.72 -1.08 -20.28
N ASP A 36 -15.95 -1.08 -19.75
CA ASP A 36 -17.17 -0.73 -20.51
C ASP A 36 -17.09 0.73 -21.04
N ILE A 37 -16.57 1.68 -20.22
CA ILE A 37 -16.33 3.07 -20.63
C ILE A 37 -15.31 3.12 -21.78
N ARG A 38 -14.23 2.34 -21.70
CA ARG A 38 -13.22 2.27 -22.75
C ARG A 38 -13.76 1.72 -24.06
N GLU A 39 -14.63 0.70 -23.99
CA GLU A 39 -15.22 0.07 -25.17
C GLU A 39 -16.24 0.98 -25.86
N SER A 40 -16.82 1.92 -25.13
CA SER A 40 -17.67 2.96 -25.70
C SER A 40 -16.85 3.80 -26.70
N SER A 41 -17.30 3.87 -27.93
CA SER A 41 -16.55 4.11 -29.17
C SER A 41 -15.65 5.35 -29.25
N ASN A 42 -15.81 6.33 -28.36
CA ASN A 42 -15.10 7.62 -28.42
C ASN A 42 -14.05 7.83 -27.32
N LYS A 43 -13.84 6.86 -26.39
CA LYS A 43 -13.01 7.05 -25.18
C LYS A 43 -11.77 6.16 -25.16
N LYS A 44 -11.35 5.64 -26.33
CA LYS A 44 -10.33 4.60 -26.45
C LYS A 44 -8.88 5.01 -26.15
N GLY A 45 -8.62 6.18 -25.66
CA GLY A 45 -7.22 6.52 -25.41
C GLY A 45 -6.96 7.93 -24.91
N ASP A 46 -7.99 8.73 -24.71
CA ASP A 46 -7.83 10.11 -24.29
C ASP A 46 -8.84 10.49 -23.20
N LEU A 47 -8.32 10.97 -22.09
CA LEU A 47 -9.12 11.46 -20.97
C LEU A 47 -9.92 12.73 -21.31
N SER A 48 -9.60 13.43 -22.40
CA SER A 48 -10.35 14.61 -22.84
C SER A 48 -11.82 14.34 -23.16
N PHE A 49 -12.14 13.07 -23.48
CA PHE A 49 -13.51 12.62 -23.74
C PHE A 49 -14.24 12.07 -22.52
N PHE A 50 -13.61 12.07 -21.34
CA PHE A 50 -14.21 11.57 -20.11
C PHE A 50 -15.17 12.58 -19.51
N THR A 51 -16.35 12.07 -19.10
CA THR A 51 -17.30 12.83 -18.28
C THR A 51 -16.83 12.89 -16.82
N PRO A 52 -17.37 13.80 -16.00
CA PRO A 52 -17.08 13.81 -14.55
C PRO A 52 -17.32 12.46 -13.87
N GLU A 53 -18.37 11.73 -14.29
CA GLU A 53 -18.70 10.39 -13.76
C GLU A 53 -17.64 9.35 -14.17
N ASP A 54 -17.10 9.43 -15.39
CA ASP A 54 -16.02 8.55 -15.85
C ASP A 54 -14.75 8.77 -15.04
N PHE A 55 -14.42 10.05 -14.74
CA PHE A 55 -13.30 10.38 -13.86
C PHE A 55 -13.46 9.83 -12.44
N GLU A 56 -14.68 9.82 -11.89
CA GLU A 56 -14.93 9.18 -10.58
C GLU A 56 -14.73 7.67 -10.63
N VAL A 57 -15.10 7.01 -11.73
CA VAL A 57 -14.79 5.57 -11.92
C VAL A 57 -13.29 5.35 -12.01
N LEU A 58 -12.59 6.15 -12.81
CA LEU A 58 -11.12 6.07 -12.94
C LEU A 58 -10.41 6.28 -11.60
N LYS A 59 -10.83 7.26 -10.80
CA LYS A 59 -10.30 7.49 -9.44
C LYS A 59 -10.51 6.27 -8.55
N LYS A 60 -11.71 5.65 -8.59
CA LYS A 60 -12.01 4.42 -7.83
C LYS A 60 -11.09 3.28 -8.25
N CYS A 61 -10.86 3.08 -9.54
CA CYS A 61 -9.95 2.06 -10.05
C CYS A 61 -8.50 2.33 -9.60
N ARG A 62 -8.03 3.58 -9.61
CA ARG A 62 -6.71 3.94 -9.08
C ARG A 62 -6.58 3.61 -7.58
N TYR A 63 -7.60 3.93 -6.78
CA TYR A 63 -7.59 3.57 -5.36
C TYR A 63 -7.58 2.06 -5.15
N GLU A 64 -8.36 1.32 -5.93
CA GLU A 64 -8.41 -0.15 -5.86
C GLU A 64 -7.08 -0.78 -6.28
N ARG A 65 -6.45 -0.30 -7.36
CA ARG A 65 -5.10 -0.71 -7.77
C ARG A 65 -4.08 -0.52 -6.64
N ASN A 66 -4.07 0.65 -6.01
CA ASN A 66 -3.15 0.94 -4.90
C ASN A 66 -3.45 0.06 -3.67
N ALA A 67 -4.72 -0.24 -3.40
CA ALA A 67 -5.11 -1.15 -2.34
C ALA A 67 -4.74 -2.60 -2.68
N TYR A 68 -4.88 -3.00 -3.94
CA TYR A 68 -4.47 -4.30 -4.45
C TYR A 68 -2.97 -4.53 -4.25
N MET A 69 -2.12 -3.58 -4.64
CA MET A 69 -0.67 -3.69 -4.47
C MET A 69 -0.28 -3.91 -3.00
N LYS A 70 -0.91 -3.19 -2.07
CA LYS A 70 -0.69 -3.37 -0.63
C LYS A 70 -1.13 -4.75 -0.15
N ARG A 71 -2.26 -5.26 -0.65
CA ARG A 71 -2.73 -6.62 -0.33
C ARG A 71 -1.79 -7.68 -0.88
N GLN A 72 -1.25 -7.51 -2.09
CA GLN A 72 -0.26 -8.41 -2.67
C GLN A 72 1.04 -8.44 -1.87
N THR A 73 1.56 -7.29 -1.46
CA THR A 73 2.74 -7.23 -0.58
C THR A 73 2.49 -7.97 0.73
N LEU A 74 1.33 -7.78 1.37
CA LEU A 74 0.98 -8.51 2.59
C LEU A 74 0.83 -10.01 2.34
N LEU A 75 0.22 -10.41 1.21
CA LEU A 75 0.09 -11.81 0.83
C LEU A 75 1.47 -12.48 0.70
N GLN A 76 2.39 -11.83 -0.01
CA GLN A 76 3.76 -12.33 -0.14
C GLN A 76 4.46 -12.50 1.19
N LEU A 77 4.30 -11.55 2.13
CA LEU A 77 4.83 -11.66 3.48
C LEU A 77 4.23 -12.84 4.25
N ILE A 78 2.90 -13.03 4.15
CA ILE A 78 2.22 -14.18 4.77
C ILE A 78 2.75 -15.50 4.20
N LEU A 79 2.90 -15.60 2.88
CA LEU A 79 3.39 -16.82 2.23
C LEU A 79 4.86 -17.11 2.55
N ALA A 80 5.68 -16.07 2.72
CA ALA A 80 7.08 -16.21 3.13
C ALA A 80 7.24 -16.57 4.62
N THR A 81 6.21 -16.32 5.46
CA THR A 81 6.24 -16.68 6.89
C THR A 81 6.03 -18.18 7.05
N ASP A 82 6.77 -18.80 7.97
CA ASP A 82 6.59 -20.21 8.32
C ASP A 82 5.13 -20.50 8.74
N SER A 83 4.58 -21.62 8.28
CA SER A 83 3.18 -22.01 8.56
C SER A 83 2.85 -22.09 10.05
N THR A 84 3.82 -22.48 10.87
CA THR A 84 3.66 -22.58 12.33
C THR A 84 3.57 -21.21 13.02
N LYS A 85 4.10 -20.15 12.38
CA LYS A 85 4.11 -18.79 12.92
C LYS A 85 2.94 -17.93 12.41
N ARG A 86 2.18 -18.43 11.43
CA ARG A 86 1.02 -17.73 10.89
C ARG A 86 -0.14 -17.74 11.89
N THR A 87 -0.82 -16.64 12.01
CA THR A 87 -2.10 -16.59 12.73
C THR A 87 -3.16 -17.43 11.98
N THR A 88 -4.22 -17.81 12.66
CA THR A 88 -5.33 -18.57 12.05
C THR A 88 -5.92 -17.87 10.81
N THR A 89 -5.99 -16.51 10.84
CA THR A 89 -6.47 -15.73 9.69
C THR A 89 -5.49 -15.78 8.53
N GLU A 90 -4.19 -15.67 8.77
CA GLU A 90 -3.14 -15.76 7.76
C GLU A 90 -3.06 -17.18 7.14
N GLN A 91 -3.27 -18.21 7.93
CA GLN A 91 -3.39 -19.59 7.43
C GLN A 91 -4.56 -19.71 6.45
N LYS A 92 -5.74 -19.18 6.80
CA LYS A 92 -6.91 -19.16 5.90
C LYS A 92 -6.62 -18.39 4.60
N VAL A 93 -5.95 -17.23 4.67
CA VAL A 93 -5.52 -16.48 3.50
C VAL A 93 -4.59 -17.30 2.61
N ALA A 94 -3.62 -18.01 3.18
CA ALA A 94 -2.70 -18.87 2.43
C ALA A 94 -3.43 -20.05 1.74
N VAL A 95 -4.45 -20.63 2.37
CA VAL A 95 -5.28 -21.66 1.75
C VAL A 95 -6.11 -21.09 0.59
N LEU A 96 -6.74 -19.92 0.78
CA LEU A 96 -7.54 -19.25 -0.26
C LEU A 96 -6.70 -18.84 -1.46
N SER A 97 -5.42 -18.46 -1.26
CA SER A 97 -4.52 -18.07 -2.35
C SER A 97 -4.22 -19.19 -3.35
N ASN A 98 -4.36 -20.44 -2.94
CA ASN A 98 -4.17 -21.61 -3.79
C ASN A 98 -5.44 -22.01 -4.57
N GLN A 99 -6.58 -21.36 -4.29
CA GLN A 99 -7.84 -21.66 -4.96
C GLN A 99 -8.05 -20.72 -6.15
N LYS A 100 -8.48 -21.29 -7.29
CA LYS A 100 -8.73 -20.55 -8.54
C LYS A 100 -10.17 -20.07 -8.70
N GLN A 101 -10.97 -20.13 -7.64
CA GLN A 101 -12.38 -19.76 -7.66
C GLN A 101 -12.54 -18.25 -7.40
N ILE A 102 -13.53 -17.64 -8.05
CA ILE A 102 -13.82 -16.21 -7.94
C ILE A 102 -14.14 -15.81 -6.49
N ASP A 103 -14.93 -16.60 -5.78
CA ASP A 103 -15.30 -16.31 -4.39
C ASP A 103 -14.10 -16.41 -3.44
N ALA A 104 -13.23 -17.39 -3.64
CA ALA A 104 -12.00 -17.53 -2.88
C ALA A 104 -11.06 -16.34 -3.10
N TYR A 105 -10.93 -15.89 -4.34
CA TYR A 105 -10.14 -14.71 -4.69
C TYR A 105 -10.63 -13.44 -3.99
N PHE A 106 -11.92 -13.12 -4.07
CA PHE A 106 -12.44 -11.92 -3.44
C PHE A 106 -12.43 -12.02 -1.91
N THR A 107 -12.78 -13.18 -1.35
CA THR A 107 -12.71 -13.43 0.11
C THR A 107 -11.29 -13.25 0.63
N MET A 108 -10.29 -13.76 -0.08
CA MET A 108 -8.87 -13.56 0.25
C MET A 108 -8.51 -12.07 0.27
N HIS A 109 -8.83 -11.35 -0.81
CA HIS A 109 -8.51 -9.92 -0.91
C HIS A 109 -9.23 -9.07 0.14
N ASP A 110 -10.46 -9.38 0.48
CA ASP A 110 -11.22 -8.67 1.51
C ASP A 110 -10.63 -8.95 2.91
N THR A 111 -10.25 -10.20 3.17
CA THR A 111 -9.56 -10.59 4.42
C THR A 111 -8.20 -9.87 4.57
N LEU A 112 -7.40 -9.81 3.49
CA LEU A 112 -6.16 -9.04 3.48
C LEU A 112 -6.41 -7.54 3.75
N GLY A 113 -7.49 -6.99 3.20
CA GLY A 113 -7.92 -5.61 3.48
C GLY A 113 -8.24 -5.37 4.95
N LEU A 114 -8.89 -6.30 5.63
CA LEU A 114 -9.15 -6.25 7.06
C LEU A 114 -7.86 -6.33 7.89
N LEU A 115 -6.94 -7.22 7.54
CA LEU A 115 -5.62 -7.34 8.20
C LEU A 115 -4.82 -6.03 8.08
N LEU A 116 -4.80 -5.42 6.90
CA LEU A 116 -4.13 -4.12 6.70
C LEU A 116 -4.73 -3.02 7.58
N ARG A 117 -6.06 -2.97 7.74
CA ARG A 117 -6.72 -2.01 8.63
C ARG A 117 -6.35 -2.25 10.09
N LYS A 118 -6.40 -3.51 10.55
CA LYS A 118 -6.03 -3.89 11.92
C LYS A 118 -4.58 -3.51 12.23
N ASN A 119 -3.65 -3.76 11.32
CA ASN A 119 -2.26 -3.39 11.50
C ASN A 119 -2.06 -1.86 11.57
N ARG A 120 -2.83 -1.10 10.79
CA ARG A 120 -2.78 0.37 10.83
C ARG A 120 -3.31 0.93 12.15
N THR A 121 -4.41 0.40 12.69
CA THR A 121 -4.94 0.80 14.00
C THR A 121 -3.95 0.48 15.12
N ALA A 122 -3.42 -0.74 15.15
CA ALA A 122 -2.42 -1.14 16.14
C ALA A 122 -1.15 -0.25 16.09
N THR A 123 -0.70 0.12 14.89
CA THR A 123 0.43 1.04 14.73
C THR A 123 0.08 2.46 15.20
N ALA A 124 -1.13 2.94 14.91
CA ALA A 124 -1.59 4.25 15.35
C ALA A 124 -1.70 4.31 16.88
N GLU A 125 -2.22 3.26 17.51
CA GLU A 125 -2.28 3.13 18.97
C GLU A 125 -0.88 3.15 19.60
N LYS A 126 0.06 2.34 19.08
CA LYS A 126 1.47 2.35 19.55
C LYS A 126 2.10 3.73 19.43
N ASN A 127 1.86 4.43 18.32
CA ASN A 127 2.39 5.77 18.13
C ASN A 127 1.73 6.80 19.07
N ALA A 128 0.44 6.66 19.36
CA ALA A 128 -0.28 7.50 20.33
C ALA A 128 0.27 7.29 21.74
N VAL A 129 0.48 6.05 22.15
CA VAL A 129 1.10 5.72 23.46
C VAL A 129 2.50 6.32 23.53
N LYS A 130 3.39 6.09 22.56
CA LYS A 130 4.72 6.70 22.53
C LYS A 130 4.68 8.22 22.65
N LYS A 131 3.73 8.86 21.94
CA LYS A 131 3.56 10.32 22.02
C LYS A 131 3.09 10.77 23.40
N ALA A 132 2.19 10.03 24.03
CA ALA A 132 1.76 10.30 25.39
C ALA A 132 2.93 10.16 26.40
N ASP A 133 3.71 9.08 26.29
CA ASP A 133 4.89 8.86 27.13
C ASP A 133 5.92 9.99 26.98
N MET A 134 6.15 10.49 25.77
CA MET A 134 7.02 11.63 25.51
C MET A 134 6.53 12.95 26.14
N VAL A 135 5.23 13.09 26.33
CA VAL A 135 4.64 14.27 27.00
C VAL A 135 4.71 14.13 28.51
N LEU A 136 4.45 12.93 29.02
CA LEU A 136 4.46 12.66 30.47
C LEU A 136 5.87 12.60 31.06
N ASN A 137 6.86 12.17 30.27
CA ASN A 137 8.25 12.02 30.69
C ASN A 137 9.20 12.81 29.75
N PRO A 138 9.21 14.15 29.81
CA PRO A 138 10.01 14.99 28.90
C PRO A 138 11.53 14.79 29.06
N GLU A 139 12.01 14.36 30.22
CA GLU A 139 13.44 14.08 30.47
C GLU A 139 13.95 12.87 29.68
N VAL A 140 13.15 11.82 29.55
CA VAL A 140 13.48 10.62 28.77
C VAL A 140 13.62 10.95 27.28
N LYS A 141 12.89 11.97 26.80
CA LYS A 141 12.95 12.43 25.41
C LYS A 141 14.33 12.98 25.04
N ASN A 142 14.96 13.73 25.94
CA ASN A 142 16.25 14.35 25.64
C ASN A 142 17.39 13.32 25.58
N ASP A 143 17.32 12.28 26.37
CA ASP A 143 18.36 11.24 26.39
C ASP A 143 18.21 10.28 25.20
N SER A 144 16.99 9.86 24.83
CA SER A 144 16.75 9.01 23.66
C SER A 144 17.15 9.71 22.35
N ILE A 145 16.85 11.00 22.20
CA ILE A 145 17.23 11.79 21.02
C ILE A 145 18.75 11.98 20.95
N LYS A 146 19.41 12.18 22.07
CA LYS A 146 20.88 12.28 22.16
C LYS A 146 21.54 10.95 21.80
N ASP A 147 21.01 9.84 22.26
CA ASP A 147 21.55 8.52 21.98
C ASP A 147 21.34 8.11 20.51
N GLU A 148 20.18 8.38 19.92
CA GLU A 148 19.93 8.17 18.49
C GLU A 148 20.82 9.06 17.59
N ARG A 149 21.13 10.30 18.01
CA ARG A 149 22.07 11.16 17.30
C ARG A 149 23.50 10.61 17.40
N LYS A 150 23.95 10.25 18.60
CA LYS A 150 25.27 9.64 18.81
C LYS A 150 25.45 8.35 17.99
N GLN A 151 24.41 7.54 17.88
CA GLN A 151 24.45 6.31 17.09
C GLN A 151 24.57 6.62 15.60
N ARG A 152 23.76 7.53 15.06
CA ARG A 152 23.85 7.99 13.66
C ARG A 152 25.20 8.62 13.33
N ASP A 153 25.73 9.43 14.25
CA ASP A 153 27.03 10.08 14.06
C ASP A 153 28.16 9.05 14.02
N ARG A 154 28.08 7.99 14.85
CA ARG A 154 29.00 6.85 14.79
C ARG A 154 28.90 6.09 13.47
N GLU A 155 27.70 5.77 13.04
CA GLU A 155 27.47 5.07 11.77
C GLU A 155 27.99 5.88 10.58
N ASN A 156 27.73 7.19 10.56
CA ASN A 156 28.24 8.09 9.51
C ASN A 156 29.78 8.21 9.54
N TYR A 157 30.38 8.21 10.74
CA TYR A 157 31.83 8.23 10.88
C TYR A 157 32.47 6.94 10.34
N PHE A 158 31.89 5.77 10.66
CA PHE A 158 32.36 4.49 10.13
C PHE A 158 32.21 4.41 8.62
N LEU A 159 31.06 4.84 8.07
CA LEU A 159 30.81 4.89 6.63
C LEU A 159 31.81 5.83 5.93
N GLY A 160 32.06 7.01 6.48
CA GLY A 160 33.02 7.96 5.94
C GLY A 160 34.46 7.43 5.95
N ALA A 161 34.87 6.77 7.05
CA ALA A 161 36.18 6.13 7.15
C ALA A 161 36.36 4.96 6.18
N TYR A 162 35.28 4.18 5.97
CA TYR A 162 35.26 3.07 5.02
C TYR A 162 35.34 3.53 3.55
N VAL A 163 34.58 4.57 3.20
CA VAL A 163 34.63 5.17 1.86
C VAL A 163 36.01 5.76 1.56
N LYS A 164 36.60 6.45 2.53
CA LYS A 164 37.96 6.99 2.37
C LYS A 164 38.98 5.89 2.10
N LYS A 165 38.88 4.78 2.82
CA LYS A 165 39.80 3.62 2.65
C LYS A 165 39.63 2.89 1.32
N LEU A 166 38.51 3.08 0.64
CA LEU A 166 38.27 2.51 -0.70
C LEU A 166 38.73 3.43 -1.83
N LEU A 167 39.03 4.71 -1.53
CA LEU A 167 39.44 5.72 -2.50
C LEU A 167 40.94 6.00 -2.47
N ASP A 168 41.65 5.54 -1.41
CA ASP A 168 43.10 5.51 -1.28
C ASP A 168 43.66 4.15 -1.76
#